data_91cc89b43e48dcff217996da97561449
#
_entry.id   91cc89b43e48dcff217996da97561449
#
_cell.length_a   1.000
_cell.length_b   1.000
_cell.length_c   1.000
_cell.angle_alpha   90.00
_cell.angle_beta   90.00
_cell.angle_gamma   90.00
#
_symmetry.space_group_name_H-M   'P 1'
#
loop_
_entity.id
_entity.type
_entity.pdbx_description
1 polymer ?
#
loop_
_entity_poly.entity_id
_entity_poly.type
_entity_poly.pdbx_seq_one_letter_code
_entity_poly.pdbx_strand_id
1 'polypeptide(L)'
;RGRLLTIRPHTRFAHFPEHSHNYVEVVYMCQGSTTHIANGTPITLKQGELLFFGQGAKQEILPAGEQDIAVNFIILPQFFDKVLEMLDADRTPLRTFLVESLGSGNTGYLHFRVADVLPVQNLVENLIYTLLAANVPNRRSICQTTMGLLFMDLMNHTDKLTTQNTREDAVVQVLRYIEENYREASLTQIAHELNYDLCWLSREVRRRTGSTFQELVQRRRLS
;
A
#
# COMPACT_ATOMS: atom_id res chain seq x y z
N ARG A 1 14.37 21.47 6.93
CA ARG A 1 14.14 20.02 6.77
C ARG A 1 12.65 19.75 6.83
N GLY A 2 12.01 19.39 5.69
CA GLY A 2 10.56 19.21 5.55
C GLY A 2 9.99 18.08 6.43
N ARG A 3 8.68 18.16 6.70
CA ARG A 3 7.95 17.08 7.38
C ARG A 3 7.75 15.93 6.39
N LEU A 4 8.23 14.73 6.72
CA LEU A 4 8.05 13.53 5.90
C LEU A 4 6.63 12.96 5.96
N LEU A 5 5.89 13.34 7.00
CA LEU A 5 4.53 12.87 7.25
C LEU A 5 3.67 14.02 7.78
N THR A 6 2.50 14.21 7.19
CA THR A 6 1.47 15.16 7.63
C THR A 6 0.09 14.53 7.55
N ILE A 7 -0.90 15.11 8.27
CA ILE A 7 -2.30 14.68 8.24
C ILE A 7 -3.18 15.84 7.78
N ARG A 8 -4.24 15.53 7.05
CA ARG A 8 -5.30 16.45 6.66
C ARG A 8 -6.67 15.79 6.80
N PRO A 9 -7.72 16.52 7.13
CA PRO A 9 -9.08 15.99 7.00
C PRO A 9 -9.36 15.69 5.54
N HIS A 10 -10.05 14.58 5.28
CA HIS A 10 -10.55 14.25 3.95
C HIS A 10 -11.71 15.19 3.59
N THR A 11 -11.75 15.62 2.34
CA THR A 11 -12.79 16.53 1.89
C THR A 11 -14.14 15.83 1.81
N ARG A 12 -15.19 16.51 2.29
CA ARG A 12 -16.58 16.08 2.20
C ARG A 12 -17.39 17.03 1.31
N PHE A 13 -18.54 16.60 0.84
CA PHE A 13 -19.55 17.38 0.11
C PHE A 13 -19.13 17.91 -1.26
N ALA A 14 -17.89 17.75 -1.66
CA ALA A 14 -17.37 18.24 -2.93
C ALA A 14 -16.83 17.11 -3.79
N HIS A 15 -17.07 17.24 -5.09
CA HIS A 15 -16.43 16.40 -6.09
C HIS A 15 -15.04 16.96 -6.41
N PHE A 16 -14.03 16.10 -6.36
CA PHE A 16 -12.69 16.42 -6.84
C PHE A 16 -12.45 15.67 -8.15
N PRO A 17 -12.28 16.38 -9.26
CA PRO A 17 -11.99 15.76 -10.55
C PRO A 17 -10.63 15.06 -10.52
N GLU A 18 -10.38 14.21 -11.51
CA GLU A 18 -9.15 13.44 -11.63
C GLU A 18 -7.91 14.32 -11.48
N HIS A 19 -7.06 13.95 -10.54
CA HIS A 19 -5.79 14.61 -10.24
C HIS A 19 -4.74 13.58 -9.76
N SER A 20 -3.50 14.01 -9.65
CA SER A 20 -2.41 13.20 -9.12
C SER A 20 -1.50 14.04 -8.22
N HIS A 21 -0.69 13.37 -7.41
CA HIS A 21 0.23 13.99 -6.48
C HIS A 21 1.67 13.49 -6.68
N ASN A 22 2.64 14.31 -6.27
CA ASN A 22 4.06 13.94 -6.23
C ASN A 22 4.48 13.36 -4.87
N TYR A 23 3.51 12.92 -4.08
CA TYR A 23 3.67 12.26 -2.78
C TYR A 23 2.75 11.03 -2.71
N VAL A 24 2.93 10.21 -1.71
CA VAL A 24 2.02 9.10 -1.40
C VAL A 24 0.93 9.62 -0.50
N GLU A 25 -0.32 9.37 -0.86
CA GLU A 25 -1.48 9.68 -0.03
C GLU A 25 -2.07 8.40 0.55
N VAL A 26 -2.39 8.43 1.84
CA VAL A 26 -3.09 7.33 2.51
C VAL A 26 -4.38 7.86 3.08
N VAL A 27 -5.49 7.33 2.59
CA VAL A 27 -6.81 7.63 3.12
C VAL A 27 -7.20 6.57 4.14
N TYR A 28 -7.49 6.98 5.36
CA TYR A 28 -8.06 6.11 6.41
C TYR A 28 -9.50 6.52 6.68
N MET A 29 -10.40 5.56 6.61
CA MET A 29 -11.82 5.79 6.85
C MET A 29 -12.14 5.63 8.33
N CYS A 30 -12.37 6.75 9.02
CA CYS A 30 -12.70 6.76 10.45
C CYS A 30 -14.14 6.31 10.71
N GLN A 31 -15.08 6.74 9.83
CA GLN A 31 -16.51 6.45 9.95
C GLN A 31 -17.17 6.54 8.58
N GLY A 32 -18.18 5.70 8.32
CA GLY A 32 -18.92 5.70 7.07
C GLY A 32 -18.16 5.10 5.90
N SER A 33 -18.28 5.72 4.72
CA SER A 33 -17.61 5.28 3.50
C SER A 33 -17.35 6.43 2.53
N THR A 34 -16.32 6.28 1.70
CA THR A 34 -16.06 7.20 0.57
C THR A 34 -15.80 6.40 -0.70
N THR A 35 -16.13 6.99 -1.84
CA THR A 35 -15.84 6.40 -3.15
C THR A 35 -14.78 7.20 -3.86
N HIS A 36 -13.72 6.52 -4.26
CA HIS A 36 -12.63 7.05 -5.08
C HIS A 36 -12.64 6.34 -6.42
N ILE A 37 -12.30 7.06 -7.48
CA ILE A 37 -12.00 6.44 -8.77
C ILE A 37 -10.48 6.49 -8.92
N ALA A 38 -9.84 5.34 -8.76
CA ALA A 38 -8.40 5.21 -8.83
C ALA A 38 -7.98 4.66 -10.20
N ASN A 39 -7.26 5.45 -10.98
CA ASN A 39 -6.89 5.12 -12.36
C ASN A 39 -8.07 4.55 -13.19
N GLY A 40 -9.24 5.15 -13.05
CA GLY A 40 -10.48 4.75 -13.74
C GLY A 40 -11.26 3.62 -13.07
N THR A 41 -10.79 3.05 -11.96
CA THR A 41 -11.46 1.98 -11.22
C THR A 41 -12.14 2.53 -9.97
N PRO A 42 -13.47 2.37 -9.81
CA PRO A 42 -14.17 2.82 -8.61
C PRO A 42 -13.83 1.91 -7.42
N ILE A 43 -13.51 2.53 -6.29
CA ILE A 43 -13.18 1.88 -5.01
C ILE A 43 -14.06 2.50 -3.93
N THR A 44 -14.79 1.68 -3.21
CA THR A 44 -15.49 2.08 -1.99
C THR A 44 -14.62 1.74 -0.79
N LEU A 45 -14.14 2.77 -0.10
CA LEU A 45 -13.39 2.67 1.13
C LEU A 45 -14.36 2.71 2.30
N LYS A 46 -14.33 1.67 3.14
CA LYS A 46 -15.22 1.52 4.31
C LYS A 46 -14.48 1.80 5.60
N GLN A 47 -15.24 2.04 6.66
CA GLN A 47 -14.70 2.28 8.01
C GLN A 47 -13.63 1.25 8.40
N GLY A 48 -12.50 1.74 8.89
CA GLY A 48 -11.34 0.93 9.31
C GLY A 48 -10.41 0.50 8.18
N GLU A 49 -10.74 0.80 6.93
CA GLU A 49 -9.91 0.46 5.77
C GLU A 49 -8.91 1.58 5.43
N LEU A 50 -7.84 1.19 4.76
CA LEU A 50 -6.77 2.07 4.30
C LEU A 50 -6.63 1.98 2.78
N LEU A 51 -6.56 3.12 2.12
CA LEU A 51 -6.33 3.23 0.69
C LEU A 51 -5.07 4.08 0.42
N PHE A 52 -4.06 3.44 -0.15
CA PHE A 52 -2.80 4.07 -0.51
C PHE A 52 -2.79 4.41 -1.99
N PHE A 53 -2.50 5.66 -2.31
CA PHE A 53 -2.21 6.10 -3.66
C PHE A 53 -0.71 6.32 -3.80
N GLY A 54 -0.09 5.58 -4.71
CA GLY A 54 1.30 5.77 -5.05
C GLY A 54 1.55 7.14 -5.69
N GLN A 55 2.80 7.57 -5.71
CA GLN A 55 3.20 8.80 -6.39
C GLN A 55 2.77 8.77 -7.85
N GLY A 56 2.04 9.80 -8.30
CA GLY A 56 1.53 9.91 -9.67
C GLY A 56 0.25 9.11 -9.95
N ALA A 57 -0.28 8.35 -8.99
CA ALA A 57 -1.57 7.69 -9.14
C ALA A 57 -2.68 8.72 -9.40
N LYS A 58 -3.52 8.43 -10.38
CA LYS A 58 -4.66 9.29 -10.70
C LYS A 58 -5.83 8.91 -9.81
N GLN A 59 -6.39 9.89 -9.15
CA GLN A 59 -7.58 9.71 -8.32
C GLN A 59 -8.62 10.80 -8.59
N GLU A 60 -9.87 10.39 -8.55
CA GLU A 60 -11.04 11.23 -8.49
C GLU A 60 -11.79 10.91 -7.21
N ILE A 61 -12.30 11.92 -6.52
CA ILE A 61 -13.00 11.77 -5.25
C ILE A 61 -14.44 12.16 -5.44
N LEU A 62 -15.36 11.22 -5.21
CA LEU A 62 -16.79 11.49 -5.24
C LEU A 62 -17.24 12.17 -3.94
N PRO A 63 -18.32 12.97 -3.97
CA PRO A 63 -18.84 13.62 -2.77
C PRO A 63 -19.16 12.62 -1.66
N ALA A 64 -18.72 12.92 -0.45
CA ALA A 64 -19.03 12.17 0.76
C ALA A 64 -20.06 12.92 1.61
N GLY A 65 -20.80 12.19 2.44
CA GLY A 65 -21.86 12.73 3.29
C GLY A 65 -21.35 13.28 4.62
N GLU A 66 -22.27 13.75 5.44
CA GLU A 66 -21.97 14.33 6.76
C GLU A 66 -21.39 13.29 7.73
N GLN A 67 -21.84 12.05 7.63
CA GLN A 67 -21.41 10.95 8.47
C GLN A 67 -20.14 10.25 7.97
N ASP A 68 -19.66 10.63 6.79
CA ASP A 68 -18.47 10.05 6.20
C ASP A 68 -17.23 10.84 6.65
N ILE A 69 -16.46 10.27 7.55
CA ILE A 69 -15.30 10.92 8.15
C ILE A 69 -14.05 10.13 7.81
N ALA A 70 -13.13 10.77 7.12
CA ALA A 70 -11.83 10.20 6.79
C ALA A 70 -10.69 11.19 7.04
N VAL A 71 -9.48 10.68 7.12
CA VAL A 71 -8.26 11.46 7.21
C VAL A 71 -7.27 11.02 6.12
N ASN A 72 -6.53 11.98 5.61
CA ASN A 72 -5.49 11.75 4.62
C ASN A 72 -4.13 11.95 5.28
N PHE A 73 -3.28 10.91 5.24
CA PHE A 73 -1.86 11.04 5.53
C PHE A 73 -1.12 11.34 4.24
N ILE A 74 -0.25 12.34 4.28
CA ILE A 74 0.61 12.73 3.16
C ILE A 74 2.02 12.30 3.52
N ILE A 75 2.60 11.42 2.71
CA ILE A 75 3.88 10.79 2.96
C ILE A 75 4.83 11.12 1.82
N LEU A 76 5.96 11.76 2.13
CA LEU A 76 6.98 12.01 1.13
C LEU A 76 7.72 10.73 0.77
N PRO A 77 8.12 10.54 -0.51
CA PRO A 77 8.77 9.31 -0.98
C PRO A 77 9.99 8.87 -0.17
N GLN A 78 10.78 9.81 0.32
CA GLN A 78 11.97 9.53 1.15
C GLN A 78 11.66 8.81 2.48
N PHE A 79 10.40 8.76 2.88
CA PHE A 79 9.99 7.99 4.05
C PHE A 79 10.10 6.49 3.80
N PHE A 80 9.86 6.05 2.57
CA PHE A 80 9.84 4.62 2.22
C PHE A 80 11.22 3.96 2.28
N ASP A 81 12.31 4.72 2.10
CA ASP A 81 13.67 4.21 2.32
C ASP A 81 13.83 3.71 3.77
N LYS A 82 13.27 4.45 4.74
CA LYS A 82 13.28 4.05 6.15
C LYS A 82 12.39 2.83 6.42
N VAL A 83 11.25 2.73 5.74
CA VAL A 83 10.38 1.55 5.87
C VAL A 83 11.11 0.31 5.37
N LEU A 84 11.83 0.40 4.26
CA LEU A 84 12.65 -0.71 3.74
C LEU A 84 13.77 -1.11 4.70
N GLU A 85 14.44 -0.13 5.33
CA GLU A 85 15.43 -0.39 6.38
C GLU A 85 14.81 -1.10 7.59
N MET A 86 13.59 -0.70 8.01
CA MET A 86 12.88 -1.33 9.13
C MET A 86 12.42 -2.76 8.83
N LEU A 87 12.17 -3.09 7.56
CA LEU A 87 11.81 -4.44 7.12
C LEU A 87 13.01 -5.41 7.04
N ASP A 88 14.22 -4.95 7.20
CA ASP A 88 15.50 -5.59 6.92
C ASP A 88 15.51 -7.14 7.05
N ALA A 89 15.32 -7.67 8.25
CA ALA A 89 15.33 -9.12 8.53
C ALA A 89 14.13 -9.88 7.90
N ASP A 90 13.01 -9.19 7.65
CA ASP A 90 11.77 -9.76 7.12
C ASP A 90 11.50 -9.30 5.67
N ARG A 91 12.55 -8.91 4.98
CA ARG A 91 12.47 -8.34 3.63
C ARG A 91 12.28 -9.43 2.59
N THR A 92 11.03 -9.71 2.26
CA THR A 92 10.68 -10.64 1.19
C THR A 92 10.49 -9.94 -0.15
N PRO A 93 10.53 -10.65 -1.29
CA PRO A 93 10.25 -10.08 -2.61
C PRO A 93 8.90 -9.37 -2.68
N LEU A 94 7.85 -9.93 -2.07
CA LEU A 94 6.52 -9.33 -2.04
C LEU A 94 6.51 -8.01 -1.26
N ARG A 95 7.06 -8.01 -0.05
CA ARG A 95 7.12 -6.82 0.81
C ARG A 95 7.92 -5.70 0.16
N THR A 96 9.08 -6.01 -0.40
CA THR A 96 9.91 -5.06 -1.14
C THR A 96 9.13 -4.45 -2.30
N PHE A 97 8.49 -5.28 -3.13
CA PHE A 97 7.71 -4.82 -4.28
C PHE A 97 6.58 -3.86 -3.86
N LEU A 98 5.83 -4.19 -2.82
CA LEU A 98 4.72 -3.35 -2.34
C LEU A 98 5.20 -1.99 -1.83
N VAL A 99 6.27 -1.95 -1.05
CA VAL A 99 6.83 -0.70 -0.53
C VAL A 99 7.42 0.15 -1.65
N GLU A 100 8.20 -0.45 -2.54
CA GLU A 100 8.81 0.24 -3.69
C GLU A 100 7.75 0.76 -4.67
N SER A 101 6.63 0.05 -4.85
CA SER A 101 5.56 0.47 -5.74
C SER A 101 4.92 1.79 -5.32
N LEU A 102 4.93 2.12 -4.03
CA LEU A 102 4.41 3.39 -3.52
C LEU A 102 5.42 4.54 -3.71
N GLY A 103 6.70 4.28 -3.47
CA GLY A 103 7.74 5.31 -3.44
C GLY A 103 8.38 5.65 -4.78
N SER A 104 8.34 4.76 -5.77
CA SER A 104 9.12 4.85 -7.01
C SER A 104 8.42 5.50 -8.20
N GLY A 105 7.31 6.22 -7.99
CA GLY A 105 6.52 6.81 -9.09
C GLY A 105 5.69 5.79 -9.86
N ASN A 106 5.52 4.59 -9.34
CA ASN A 106 4.59 3.62 -9.86
C ASN A 106 3.16 4.07 -9.52
N THR A 107 2.34 4.25 -10.53
CA THR A 107 1.02 4.92 -10.46
C THR A 107 -0.10 4.04 -9.88
N GLY A 108 0.25 3.05 -9.05
CA GLY A 108 -0.69 2.11 -8.48
C GLY A 108 -1.37 2.57 -7.18
N TYR A 109 -2.35 1.80 -6.74
CA TYR A 109 -2.95 1.93 -5.42
C TYR A 109 -2.90 0.60 -4.65
N LEU A 110 -2.94 0.68 -3.32
CA LEU A 110 -3.06 -0.45 -2.42
C LEU A 110 -4.27 -0.23 -1.50
N HIS A 111 -5.23 -1.13 -1.54
CA HIS A 111 -6.42 -1.09 -0.68
C HIS A 111 -6.35 -2.21 0.35
N PHE A 112 -6.17 -1.85 1.62
CA PHE A 112 -6.13 -2.78 2.75
C PHE A 112 -7.46 -2.82 3.49
N ARG A 113 -8.11 -3.99 3.47
CA ARG A 113 -9.38 -4.25 4.19
C ARG A 113 -9.09 -4.79 5.58
N VAL A 114 -8.56 -3.95 6.44
CA VAL A 114 -8.01 -4.31 7.76
C VAL A 114 -8.84 -3.81 8.95
N ALA A 115 -10.13 -3.54 8.73
CA ALA A 115 -11.03 -3.05 9.78
C ALA A 115 -11.10 -3.97 11.00
N ASP A 116 -10.90 -5.27 10.81
CA ASP A 116 -10.90 -6.31 11.84
C ASP A 116 -9.51 -6.58 12.45
N VAL A 117 -8.47 -5.86 12.02
CA VAL A 117 -7.08 -6.04 12.49
C VAL A 117 -6.78 -5.02 13.59
N LEU A 118 -7.00 -5.39 14.83
CA LEU A 118 -6.87 -4.49 15.99
C LEU A 118 -5.49 -3.81 16.09
N PRO A 119 -4.33 -4.48 15.89
CA PRO A 119 -3.04 -3.81 15.90
C PRO A 119 -2.94 -2.66 14.88
N VAL A 120 -3.44 -2.87 13.66
CA VAL A 120 -3.46 -1.84 12.62
C VAL A 120 -4.34 -0.66 13.06
N GLN A 121 -5.54 -0.92 13.58
CA GLN A 121 -6.45 0.12 14.05
C GLN A 121 -5.83 0.95 15.18
N ASN A 122 -5.20 0.31 16.16
CA ASN A 122 -4.54 0.98 17.27
C ASN A 122 -3.37 1.87 16.80
N LEU A 123 -2.57 1.42 15.84
CA LEU A 123 -1.47 2.21 15.28
C LEU A 123 -1.97 3.43 14.52
N VAL A 124 -3.04 3.28 13.73
CA VAL A 124 -3.65 4.40 13.00
C VAL A 124 -4.22 5.44 13.98
N GLU A 125 -4.96 5.02 14.99
CA GLU A 125 -5.52 5.92 16.00
C GLU A 125 -4.42 6.66 16.77
N ASN A 126 -3.37 5.96 17.20
CA ASN A 126 -2.21 6.55 17.85
C ASN A 126 -1.53 7.60 16.95
N LEU A 127 -1.39 7.29 15.67
CA LEU A 127 -0.79 8.20 14.70
C LEU A 127 -1.63 9.48 14.51
N ILE A 128 -2.95 9.34 14.38
CA ILE A 128 -3.89 10.48 14.28
C ILE A 128 -3.77 11.34 15.53
N TYR A 129 -3.87 10.72 16.71
CA TYR A 129 -3.76 11.45 17.98
C TYR A 129 -2.45 12.22 18.10
N THR A 130 -1.32 11.58 17.81
CA THR A 130 0.01 12.20 17.92
C THR A 130 0.21 13.34 16.91
N LEU A 131 -0.36 13.21 15.69
CA LEU A 131 -0.26 14.25 14.66
C LEU A 131 -1.13 15.48 14.96
N LEU A 132 -2.30 15.27 15.58
CA LEU A 132 -3.25 16.34 15.91
C LEU A 132 -2.97 17.00 17.26
N ALA A 133 -2.38 16.28 18.20
CA ALA A 133 -2.10 16.82 19.54
C ALA A 133 -1.08 17.97 19.50
N ALA A 134 -1.33 19.00 20.34
CA ALA A 134 -0.37 20.08 20.52
C ALA A 134 0.78 19.63 21.45
N ASN A 135 1.99 20.13 21.20
CA ASN A 135 3.13 20.01 22.11
C ASN A 135 3.55 18.58 22.52
N VAL A 136 3.48 17.63 21.60
CA VAL A 136 4.01 16.27 21.83
C VAL A 136 5.53 16.28 21.67
N PRO A 137 6.30 15.97 22.72
CA PRO A 137 7.75 15.83 22.63
C PRO A 137 8.11 14.72 21.62
N ASN A 138 9.17 14.92 20.83
CA ASN A 138 9.62 13.94 19.82
C ASN A 138 8.56 13.51 18.81
N ARG A 139 7.49 14.30 18.60
CA ARG A 139 6.37 14.00 17.70
C ARG A 139 6.83 13.42 16.37
N ARG A 140 7.84 14.04 15.74
CA ARG A 140 8.35 13.60 14.43
C ARG A 140 8.86 12.15 14.47
N SER A 141 9.68 11.82 15.43
CA SER A 141 10.25 10.47 15.57
C SER A 141 9.15 9.46 15.90
N ILE A 142 8.25 9.80 16.83
CA ILE A 142 7.11 8.95 17.19
C ILE A 142 6.26 8.66 15.94
N CYS A 143 5.85 9.70 15.20
CA CYS A 143 5.00 9.50 14.00
C CYS A 143 5.70 8.68 12.92
N GLN A 144 7.00 8.91 12.69
CA GLN A 144 7.75 8.14 11.70
C GLN A 144 7.89 6.67 12.10
N THR A 145 8.17 6.40 13.38
CA THR A 145 8.27 5.03 13.90
C THR A 145 6.91 4.33 13.88
N THR A 146 5.85 5.02 14.31
CA THR A 146 4.48 4.47 14.29
C THR A 146 4.03 4.16 12.86
N MET A 147 4.29 5.05 11.91
CA MET A 147 3.97 4.80 10.49
C MET A 147 4.79 3.62 9.96
N GLY A 148 6.06 3.49 10.32
CA GLY A 148 6.88 2.33 9.97
C GLY A 148 6.31 1.03 10.52
N LEU A 149 5.92 1.01 11.81
CA LEU A 149 5.24 -0.15 12.43
C LEU A 149 3.92 -0.47 11.72
N LEU A 150 3.14 0.54 11.35
CA LEU A 150 1.91 0.35 10.58
C LEU A 150 2.18 -0.35 9.24
N PHE A 151 3.20 0.07 8.50
CA PHE A 151 3.60 -0.60 7.27
C PHE A 151 4.04 -2.05 7.50
N MET A 152 4.83 -2.31 8.54
CA MET A 152 5.25 -3.66 8.88
C MET A 152 4.05 -4.56 9.20
N ASP A 153 3.09 -4.06 9.98
CA ASP A 153 1.85 -4.80 10.28
C ASP A 153 0.99 -5.04 9.03
N LEU A 154 0.85 -4.05 8.16
CA LEU A 154 0.13 -4.20 6.90
C LEU A 154 0.78 -5.26 6.00
N MET A 155 2.10 -5.38 6.00
CA MET A 155 2.81 -6.43 5.25
C MET A 155 2.54 -7.85 5.78
N ASN A 156 2.07 -7.99 7.01
CA ASN A 156 1.59 -9.27 7.54
C ASN A 156 0.15 -9.61 7.11
N HIS A 157 -0.56 -8.66 6.49
CA HIS A 157 -1.97 -8.80 6.09
C HIS A 157 -2.16 -8.61 4.58
N THR A 158 -1.24 -9.12 3.77
CA THR A 158 -1.31 -9.05 2.30
C THR A 158 -2.46 -9.89 1.72
N ASP A 159 -3.02 -10.82 2.48
CA ASP A 159 -4.26 -11.54 2.18
C ASP A 159 -5.49 -10.61 2.14
N LYS A 160 -5.44 -9.47 2.85
CA LYS A 160 -6.47 -8.43 2.89
C LYS A 160 -6.22 -7.26 1.93
N LEU A 161 -5.20 -7.38 1.09
CA LEU A 161 -4.80 -6.39 0.11
C LEU A 161 -5.49 -6.62 -1.24
N THR A 162 -6.04 -5.55 -1.79
CA THR A 162 -6.44 -5.45 -3.20
C THR A 162 -5.59 -4.39 -3.89
N THR A 163 -5.07 -4.71 -5.06
CA THR A 163 -4.27 -3.80 -5.88
C THR A 163 -4.97 -3.47 -7.18
N GLN A 164 -4.42 -2.53 -7.93
CA GLN A 164 -4.97 -2.09 -9.19
C GLN A 164 -4.73 -3.10 -10.31
N ASN A 165 -5.80 -3.31 -11.07
CA ASN A 165 -5.94 -4.00 -12.37
C ASN A 165 -5.37 -5.44 -12.47
N THR A 166 -6.00 -6.26 -13.30
CA THR A 166 -5.69 -7.68 -13.47
C THR A 166 -4.24 -8.02 -13.81
N ARG A 167 -3.51 -7.14 -14.52
CA ARG A 167 -2.11 -7.38 -14.90
C ARG A 167 -1.12 -7.06 -13.78
N GLU A 168 -1.39 -6.03 -12.97
CA GLU A 168 -0.59 -5.73 -11.77
C GLU A 168 -0.85 -6.75 -10.68
N ASP A 169 -2.10 -7.19 -10.57
CA ASP A 169 -2.47 -8.30 -9.70
C ASP A 169 -1.75 -9.60 -10.07
N ALA A 170 -1.47 -9.85 -11.34
CA ALA A 170 -0.72 -11.05 -11.76
C ALA A 170 0.67 -11.12 -11.13
N VAL A 171 1.41 -10.00 -11.10
CA VAL A 171 2.74 -9.96 -10.46
C VAL A 171 2.63 -10.12 -8.94
N VAL A 172 1.67 -9.44 -8.31
CA VAL A 172 1.43 -9.59 -6.86
C VAL A 172 1.03 -11.03 -6.53
N GLN A 173 0.18 -11.68 -7.36
CA GLN A 173 -0.19 -13.08 -7.18
C GLN A 173 1.00 -14.02 -7.32
N VAL A 174 1.89 -13.78 -8.30
CA VAL A 174 3.14 -14.55 -8.43
C VAL A 174 4.04 -14.35 -7.21
N LEU A 175 4.19 -13.14 -6.72
CA LEU A 175 5.00 -12.86 -5.52
C LEU A 175 4.41 -13.51 -4.27
N ARG A 176 3.07 -13.49 -4.13
CA ARG A 176 2.38 -14.19 -3.03
C ARG A 176 2.55 -15.70 -3.14
N TYR A 177 2.42 -16.26 -4.34
CA TYR A 177 2.68 -17.68 -4.59
C TYR A 177 4.11 -18.07 -4.21
N ILE A 178 5.11 -17.24 -4.55
CA ILE A 178 6.50 -17.45 -4.12
C ILE A 178 6.62 -17.41 -2.59
N GLU A 179 5.94 -16.45 -1.95
CA GLU A 179 5.94 -16.30 -0.49
C GLU A 179 5.49 -17.58 0.22
N GLU A 180 4.42 -18.19 -0.29
CA GLU A 180 3.76 -19.37 0.29
C GLU A 180 4.43 -20.69 -0.13
N ASN A 181 4.98 -20.78 -1.35
CA ASN A 181 5.42 -22.02 -1.97
C ASN A 181 6.90 -22.01 -2.39
N TYR A 182 7.73 -21.16 -1.82
CA TYR A 182 9.12 -20.94 -2.27
C TYR A 182 9.98 -22.22 -2.41
N ARG A 183 9.66 -23.29 -1.69
CA ARG A 183 10.41 -24.57 -1.76
C ARG A 183 10.20 -25.30 -3.09
N GLU A 184 8.98 -25.27 -3.61
CA GLU A 184 8.55 -25.99 -4.80
C GLU A 184 7.98 -25.07 -5.90
N ALA A 185 8.22 -23.76 -5.78
CA ALA A 185 7.64 -22.76 -6.66
C ALA A 185 8.00 -22.99 -8.13
N SER A 186 6.97 -23.02 -8.98
CA SER A 186 7.07 -23.21 -10.43
C SER A 186 6.30 -22.12 -11.17
N LEU A 187 6.99 -21.38 -12.05
CA LEU A 187 6.35 -20.37 -12.88
C LEU A 187 5.34 -20.98 -13.86
N THR A 188 5.60 -22.18 -14.34
CA THR A 188 4.69 -22.89 -15.24
C THR A 188 3.38 -23.23 -14.54
N GLN A 189 3.47 -23.70 -13.30
CA GLN A 189 2.29 -24.03 -12.50
C GLN A 189 1.45 -22.77 -12.23
N ILE A 190 2.04 -21.70 -11.72
CA ILE A 190 1.29 -20.48 -11.40
C ILE A 190 0.72 -19.81 -12.67
N ALA A 191 1.43 -19.86 -13.79
CA ALA A 191 0.92 -19.35 -15.08
C ALA A 191 -0.35 -20.11 -15.50
N HIS A 192 -0.34 -21.44 -15.34
CA HIS A 192 -1.50 -22.29 -15.62
C HIS A 192 -2.67 -21.99 -14.66
N GLU A 193 -2.41 -21.89 -13.36
CA GLU A 193 -3.43 -21.60 -12.33
C GLU A 193 -4.09 -20.22 -12.54
N LEU A 194 -3.30 -19.22 -12.93
CA LEU A 194 -3.78 -17.86 -13.19
C LEU A 194 -4.30 -17.67 -14.63
N ASN A 195 -4.22 -18.70 -15.46
CA ASN A 195 -4.63 -18.68 -16.87
C ASN A 195 -3.91 -17.59 -17.69
N TYR A 196 -2.61 -17.45 -17.46
CA TYR A 196 -1.72 -16.55 -18.22
C TYR A 196 -0.76 -17.32 -19.11
N ASP A 197 -0.38 -16.71 -20.23
CA ASP A 197 0.73 -17.19 -21.05
C ASP A 197 2.04 -17.14 -20.25
N LEU A 198 2.80 -18.25 -20.25
CA LEU A 198 4.03 -18.39 -19.49
C LEU A 198 5.10 -17.35 -19.88
N CYS A 199 5.24 -17.11 -21.19
CA CYS A 199 6.25 -16.18 -21.70
C CYS A 199 5.88 -14.73 -21.35
N TRP A 200 4.59 -14.42 -21.43
CA TRP A 200 4.09 -13.10 -21.02
C TRP A 200 4.31 -12.90 -19.52
N LEU A 201 3.91 -13.85 -18.68
CA LEU A 201 4.03 -13.75 -17.21
C LEU A 201 5.50 -13.62 -16.80
N SER A 202 6.39 -14.40 -17.39
CA SER A 202 7.84 -14.32 -17.14
C SER A 202 8.41 -12.93 -17.45
N ARG A 203 8.04 -12.36 -18.60
CA ARG A 203 8.46 -11.01 -18.99
C ARG A 203 7.88 -9.94 -18.09
N GLU A 204 6.61 -10.07 -17.70
CA GLU A 204 5.93 -9.09 -16.84
C GLU A 204 6.53 -9.08 -15.42
N VAL A 205 6.79 -10.26 -14.84
CA VAL A 205 7.49 -10.38 -13.55
C VAL A 205 8.84 -9.69 -13.61
N ARG A 206 9.65 -9.98 -14.64
CA ARG A 206 10.97 -9.34 -14.79
C ARG A 206 10.88 -7.84 -15.01
N ARG A 207 9.92 -7.39 -15.82
CA ARG A 207 9.70 -5.96 -16.10
C ARG A 207 9.33 -5.18 -14.84
N ARG A 208 8.48 -5.76 -13.99
CA ARG A 208 7.93 -5.09 -12.81
C ARG A 208 8.83 -5.19 -11.58
N THR A 209 9.54 -6.29 -11.41
CA THR A 209 10.39 -6.55 -10.23
C THR A 209 11.88 -6.32 -10.49
N GLY A 210 12.30 -6.17 -11.74
CA GLY A 210 13.71 -6.14 -12.15
C GLY A 210 14.41 -7.48 -12.02
N SER A 211 13.71 -8.57 -11.65
CA SER A 211 14.28 -9.89 -11.38
C SER A 211 13.51 -11.00 -12.08
N THR A 212 14.18 -12.08 -12.39
CA THR A 212 13.52 -13.28 -12.89
C THR A 212 12.77 -14.00 -11.77
N PHE A 213 11.81 -14.84 -12.13
CA PHE A 213 11.08 -15.67 -11.17
C PHE A 213 12.03 -16.50 -10.28
N GLN A 214 13.06 -17.10 -10.89
CA GLN A 214 14.02 -17.92 -10.13
C GLN A 214 14.85 -17.10 -9.14
N GLU A 215 15.29 -15.90 -9.52
CA GLU A 215 15.98 -14.99 -8.60
C GLU A 215 15.09 -14.59 -7.42
N LEU A 216 13.79 -14.35 -7.68
CA LEU A 216 12.83 -14.04 -6.61
C LEU A 216 12.62 -15.21 -5.66
N VAL A 217 12.47 -16.44 -6.18
CA VAL A 217 12.38 -17.67 -5.37
C VAL A 217 13.63 -17.85 -4.53
N GLN A 218 14.81 -17.61 -5.11
CA GLN A 218 16.07 -17.75 -4.41
C GLN A 218 16.24 -16.73 -3.28
N ARG A 219 15.86 -15.49 -3.52
CA ARG A 219 15.81 -14.45 -2.47
C ARG A 219 14.87 -14.83 -1.33
N ARG A 220 13.71 -15.41 -1.65
CA ARG A 220 12.75 -15.85 -0.62
C ARG A 220 13.30 -17.02 0.22
N ARG A 221 14.11 -17.91 -0.37
CA ARG A 221 14.75 -19.01 0.35
C ARG A 221 15.84 -18.54 1.32
N LEU A 222 16.43 -17.38 1.08
CA LEU A 222 17.52 -16.80 1.87
C LEU A 222 17.03 -15.80 2.94
N SER A 223 15.79 -15.34 2.85
CA SER A 223 15.12 -14.51 3.85
C SER A 223 14.36 -15.35 4.85
#